data_c9574ac8d8ef977a63c45943770bedd0
#
_entry.id   c9574ac8d8ef977a63c45943770bedd0
#
_cell.length_a   1.000
_cell.length_b   1.000
_cell.length_c   1.000
_cell.angle_alpha   90.00
_cell.angle_beta   90.00
_cell.angle_gamma   90.00
#
_symmetry.space_group_name_H-M   'P 1'
#
loop_
_entity.id
_entity.type
_entity.pdbx_description
1 polymer ?
#
loop_
_entity_poly.entity_id
_entity_poly.type
_entity_poly.pdbx_seq_one_letter_code
_entity_poly.pdbx_strand_id
1 'polypeptide(L)'
;MVSQDVEIINRLGLHARAAAQLGKLTTQFRSKVFLKKEGQSANAKTIMDVLMLAGTQGTQITIEATGEDEQEALDTTVKLVAARFNESE
;
A
#
# COMPACT_ATOMS: atom_id res chain seq x y z
N MET A 1 1.00 -10.96 -12.73
CA MET A 1 0.45 -10.00 -11.76
C MET A 1 -0.24 -10.74 -10.62
N VAL A 2 -0.02 -10.28 -9.40
CA VAL A 2 -0.70 -10.83 -8.22
C VAL A 2 -1.41 -9.67 -7.52
N SER A 3 -2.48 -9.96 -6.80
CA SER A 3 -3.24 -8.93 -6.10
C SER A 3 -3.92 -9.49 -4.85
N GLN A 4 -4.25 -8.61 -3.93
CA GLN A 4 -4.96 -8.96 -2.71
C GLN A 4 -5.73 -7.74 -2.19
N ASP A 5 -6.96 -7.98 -1.78
CA ASP A 5 -7.78 -6.95 -1.13
C ASP A 5 -7.40 -6.88 0.34
N VAL A 6 -7.26 -5.67 0.85
CA VAL A 6 -6.97 -5.44 2.26
C VAL A 6 -7.79 -4.28 2.78
N GLU A 7 -7.92 -4.18 4.09
CA GLU A 7 -8.58 -3.06 4.75
C GLU A 7 -7.53 -2.19 5.42
N ILE A 8 -7.67 -0.87 5.30
CA ILE A 8 -6.83 0.08 6.05
C ILE A 8 -7.32 0.08 7.49
N ILE A 9 -6.53 -0.45 8.40
CA ILE A 9 -6.94 -0.67 9.79
C ILE A 9 -6.34 0.32 10.79
N ASN A 10 -5.30 1.05 10.40
CA ASN A 10 -4.71 2.03 11.30
C ASN A 10 -5.57 3.29 11.38
N ARG A 11 -5.57 3.90 12.55
CA ARG A 11 -6.45 5.02 12.86
C ARG A 11 -6.34 6.18 11.88
N LEU A 12 -5.13 6.56 11.51
CA LEU A 12 -4.88 7.72 10.67
C LEU A 12 -4.95 7.42 9.16
N GLY A 13 -5.09 6.14 8.80
CA GLY A 13 -5.17 5.76 7.40
C GLY A 13 -3.87 6.01 6.64
N LEU A 14 -3.98 6.32 5.36
CA LEU A 14 -2.84 6.57 4.47
C LEU A 14 -2.35 8.01 4.60
N HIS A 15 -1.91 8.40 5.81
CA HIS A 15 -1.35 9.73 6.04
C HIS A 15 0.11 9.79 5.59
N ALA A 16 0.74 10.97 5.70
CA ALA A 16 2.09 11.19 5.16
C ALA A 16 3.13 10.18 5.64
N ARG A 17 3.14 9.86 6.94
CA ARG A 17 4.10 8.89 7.48
C ARG A 17 3.86 7.50 6.92
N ALA A 18 2.61 7.06 6.86
CA ALA A 18 2.26 5.76 6.31
C ALA A 18 2.64 5.68 4.84
N ALA A 19 2.35 6.73 4.07
CA ALA A 19 2.72 6.79 2.66
C ALA A 19 4.22 6.73 2.47
N ALA A 20 4.99 7.41 3.33
CA ALA A 20 6.44 7.37 3.27
C ALA A 20 6.99 5.98 3.58
N GLN A 21 6.45 5.31 4.59
CA GLN A 21 6.86 3.94 4.92
C GLN A 21 6.56 2.98 3.78
N LEU A 22 5.38 3.12 3.19
CA LEU A 22 4.98 2.29 2.06
C LEU A 22 5.92 2.50 0.88
N GLY A 23 6.24 3.76 0.57
CA GLY A 23 7.17 4.08 -0.50
C GLY A 23 8.55 3.49 -0.27
N LYS A 24 9.08 3.64 0.95
CA LYS A 24 10.38 3.09 1.32
C LYS A 24 10.41 1.57 1.17
N LEU A 25 9.35 0.91 1.59
CA LEU A 25 9.26 -0.54 1.50
C LEU A 25 9.19 -1.00 0.05
N THR A 26 8.28 -0.43 -0.72
CA THR A 26 8.01 -0.88 -2.08
C THR A 26 9.14 -0.57 -3.06
N THR A 27 9.93 0.49 -2.80
CA THR A 27 11.09 0.79 -3.66
C THR A 27 12.18 -0.26 -3.57
N GLN A 28 12.15 -1.13 -2.57
CA GLN A 28 13.12 -2.23 -2.43
C GLN A 28 12.88 -3.34 -3.44
N PHE A 29 11.69 -3.36 -4.05
CA PHE A 29 11.33 -4.40 -5.01
C PHE A 29 11.41 -3.87 -6.44
N ARG A 30 11.68 -4.78 -7.38
CA ARG A 30 11.71 -4.46 -8.80
C ARG A 30 10.31 -4.35 -9.37
N SER A 31 9.37 -5.08 -8.77
CA SER A 31 7.98 -5.09 -9.21
C SER A 31 7.33 -3.74 -9.05
N LYS A 32 6.37 -3.46 -9.94
CA LYS A 32 5.47 -2.32 -9.78
C LYS A 32 4.43 -2.69 -8.73
N VAL A 33 4.14 -1.78 -7.81
CA VAL A 33 3.13 -1.99 -6.77
C VAL A 33 2.14 -0.84 -6.83
N PHE A 34 0.87 -1.18 -6.98
CA PHE A 34 -0.21 -0.19 -7.05
C PHE A 34 -1.24 -0.46 -5.98
N LEU A 35 -1.83 0.61 -5.46
CA LEU A 35 -2.98 0.55 -4.58
C LEU A 35 -4.19 1.03 -5.38
N LYS A 36 -5.28 0.29 -5.34
CA LYS A 36 -6.49 0.64 -6.08
C LYS A 36 -7.67 0.79 -5.15
N LYS A 37 -8.48 1.83 -5.40
CA LYS A 37 -9.65 2.16 -4.60
C LYS A 37 -10.69 2.81 -5.52
N GLU A 38 -11.83 2.16 -5.68
CA GLU A 38 -12.97 2.76 -6.40
C GLU A 38 -12.61 3.39 -7.75
N GLY A 39 -11.86 2.65 -8.56
CA GLY A 39 -11.46 3.14 -9.88
C GLY A 39 -10.25 4.05 -9.89
N GLN A 40 -9.75 4.43 -8.72
CA GLN A 40 -8.52 5.21 -8.60
C GLN A 40 -7.33 4.28 -8.41
N SER A 41 -6.16 4.69 -8.90
CA SER A 41 -4.94 3.92 -8.81
C SER A 41 -3.81 4.80 -8.34
N ALA A 42 -3.01 4.31 -7.38
CA ALA A 42 -1.86 5.03 -6.84
C ALA A 42 -0.63 4.14 -6.93
N ASN A 43 0.48 4.71 -7.42
CA ASN A 43 1.76 4.01 -7.40
C ASN A 43 2.27 4.02 -5.97
N ALA A 44 2.43 2.83 -5.37
CA ALA A 44 2.83 2.71 -3.97
C ALA A 44 4.22 3.28 -3.70
N LYS A 45 5.04 3.44 -4.73
CA LYS A 45 6.40 4.00 -4.61
C LYS A 45 6.40 5.53 -4.61
N THR A 46 5.25 6.15 -4.86
CA THR A 46 5.12 7.61 -4.97
C THR A 46 4.24 8.13 -3.85
N ILE A 47 4.85 8.86 -2.90
CA ILE A 47 4.15 9.35 -1.70
C ILE A 47 2.92 10.16 -2.06
N MET A 48 3.05 11.09 -3.01
CA MET A 48 1.94 11.96 -3.40
C MET A 48 0.75 11.17 -3.95
N ASP A 49 1.02 10.14 -4.77
CA ASP A 49 -0.06 9.31 -5.31
C ASP A 49 -0.82 8.63 -4.19
N VAL A 50 -0.11 8.08 -3.21
CA VAL A 50 -0.73 7.38 -2.08
C VAL A 50 -1.58 8.35 -1.27
N LEU A 51 -1.07 9.57 -1.02
CA LEU A 51 -1.83 10.59 -0.29
C LEU A 51 -3.11 10.98 -1.04
N MET A 52 -3.02 11.09 -2.37
CA MET A 52 -4.18 11.47 -3.18
C MET A 52 -5.25 10.39 -3.23
N LEU A 53 -4.88 9.14 -2.96
CA LEU A 53 -5.85 8.06 -2.87
C LEU A 53 -6.79 8.24 -1.68
N ALA A 54 -6.33 8.92 -0.64
CA ALA A 54 -7.12 9.31 0.54
C ALA A 54 -7.75 8.12 1.26
N GLY A 55 -6.96 7.04 1.47
CA GLY A 55 -7.46 5.88 2.21
C GLY A 55 -7.58 6.16 3.69
N THR A 56 -8.80 6.22 4.21
CA THR A 56 -9.05 6.38 5.64
C THR A 56 -9.26 5.02 6.31
N GLN A 57 -9.29 5.02 7.64
CA GLN A 57 -9.54 3.80 8.40
C GLN A 57 -10.86 3.15 7.94
N GLY A 58 -10.82 1.85 7.72
CA GLY A 58 -11.98 1.09 7.25
C GLY A 58 -12.11 1.01 5.73
N THR A 59 -11.26 1.74 4.99
CA THR A 59 -11.31 1.72 3.53
C THR A 59 -10.76 0.39 3.00
N GLN A 60 -11.48 -0.20 2.04
CA GLN A 60 -10.99 -1.38 1.33
C GLN A 60 -10.16 -0.94 0.14
N ILE A 61 -8.97 -1.52 0.01
CA ILE A 61 -8.10 -1.27 -1.15
C ILE A 61 -7.62 -2.60 -1.72
N THR A 62 -7.24 -2.58 -2.99
CA THR A 62 -6.61 -3.72 -3.64
C THR A 62 -5.15 -3.39 -3.89
N ILE A 63 -4.25 -4.25 -3.41
CA ILE A 63 -2.83 -4.12 -3.68
C ILE A 63 -2.51 -5.01 -4.88
N GLU A 64 -1.88 -4.44 -5.91
CA GLU A 64 -1.45 -5.18 -7.10
C GLU A 64 0.05 -5.08 -7.25
N ALA A 65 0.70 -6.20 -7.56
CA ALA A 65 2.14 -6.21 -7.82
C ALA A 65 2.41 -6.96 -9.12
N THR A 66 3.31 -6.42 -9.94
CA THR A 66 3.69 -6.99 -11.24
C THR A 66 5.19 -6.88 -11.44
N GLY A 67 5.86 -8.02 -11.65
CA GLY A 67 7.30 -8.03 -11.91
C GLY A 67 7.94 -9.31 -11.42
N GLU A 68 9.29 -9.33 -11.44
CA GLU A 68 10.06 -10.53 -11.09
C GLU A 68 9.81 -11.00 -9.66
N ASP A 69 9.69 -10.07 -8.71
CA ASP A 69 9.51 -10.36 -7.29
C ASP A 69 8.10 -10.00 -6.81
N GLU A 70 7.12 -10.14 -7.70
CA GLU A 70 5.76 -9.66 -7.43
C GLU A 70 5.12 -10.31 -6.20
N GLN A 71 5.33 -11.61 -5.98
CA GLN A 71 4.71 -12.27 -4.84
C GLN A 71 5.31 -11.77 -3.52
N GLU A 72 6.62 -11.63 -3.47
CA GLU A 72 7.30 -11.10 -2.29
C GLU A 72 6.90 -9.66 -2.02
N ALA A 73 6.81 -8.85 -3.10
CA ALA A 73 6.40 -7.46 -2.98
C ALA A 73 4.97 -7.36 -2.43
N LEU A 74 4.06 -8.18 -2.93
CA LEU A 74 2.68 -8.22 -2.45
C LEU A 74 2.62 -8.62 -0.98
N ASP A 75 3.25 -9.74 -0.63
CA ASP A 75 3.20 -10.27 0.73
C ASP A 75 3.77 -9.28 1.75
N THR A 76 4.88 -8.64 1.41
CA THR A 76 5.53 -7.66 2.29
C THR A 76 4.66 -6.42 2.47
N THR A 77 4.02 -5.97 1.38
CA THR A 77 3.13 -4.81 1.44
C THR A 77 1.88 -5.13 2.27
N VAL A 78 1.30 -6.31 2.10
CA VAL A 78 0.14 -6.75 2.89
C VAL A 78 0.49 -6.78 4.37
N LYS A 79 1.68 -7.27 4.72
CA LYS A 79 2.13 -7.31 6.12
C LYS A 79 2.27 -5.91 6.71
N LEU A 80 2.75 -4.94 5.94
CA LEU A 80 2.89 -3.57 6.42
C LEU A 80 1.51 -2.98 6.74
N VAL A 81 0.53 -3.19 5.87
CA VAL A 81 -0.84 -2.73 6.11
C VAL A 81 -1.42 -3.40 7.36
N ALA A 82 -1.25 -4.73 7.49
CA ALA A 82 -1.73 -5.48 8.64
C ALA A 82 -1.06 -5.06 9.94
N ALA A 83 0.17 -4.57 9.87
CA ALA A 83 0.91 -4.05 11.02
C ALA A 83 0.58 -2.59 11.32
N ARG A 84 -0.45 -2.04 10.70
CA ARG A 84 -0.87 -0.64 10.85
C ARG A 84 0.23 0.34 10.51
N PHE A 85 1.05 0.01 9.51
CA PHE A 85 2.23 0.81 9.12
C PHE A 85 3.15 1.05 10.32
N ASN A 86 3.24 0.07 11.22
CA ASN A 86 4.02 0.11 12.46
C ASN A 86 3.54 1.17 13.46
N GLU A 87 2.30 1.60 13.34
CA GLU A 87 1.67 2.50 14.30
C GLU A 87 0.95 1.68 15.37
N SER A 88 0.85 2.25 16.58
CA SER A 88 0.19 1.56 17.69
C SER A 88 -1.33 1.57 17.53
N GLU A 89 -1.86 2.44 16.72
CA GLU A 89 -3.27 2.58 16.44
C GLU A 89 -3.50 2.54 14.95
#